data_5b348e16a480e58e7e5c97c772fed9da
#
_entry.id   5b348e16a480e58e7e5c97c772fed9da
#
_cell.length_a   1.000
_cell.length_b   1.000
_cell.length_c   1.000
_cell.angle_alpha   90.00
_cell.angle_beta   90.00
_cell.angle_gamma   90.00
#
_symmetry.space_group_name_H-M   'P 1'
#
loop_
_entity.id
_entity.type
_entity.pdbx_description
1 polymer ?
#
loop_
_entity_poly.entity_id
_entity_poly.type
_entity_poly.pdbx_seq_one_letter_code
_entity_poly.pdbx_strand_id
1 'polypeptide(L)'
;LPILKKGYEYPLLKFVVISESDIFGSEKKKKKHHRTYEGEKIASFTDLNIGDYVVHENHGLGIYRGIEKIEVDKTVKDYIKIEYAGGGNLYILATQLELIQKYAGADAKKPKLNKLGGQEWNKTKTKVRGAVKEIAQDLVKLYAQRQDQEGFVYGPDTVWQREFEEMFPFEETEDQELAIEATKKDMESTKIMDRLICGDV
;
A
#
# COMPACT_ATOMS: atom_id res chain seq x y z
N LEU A 1 -23.54 13.46 18.99
CA LEU A 1 -22.99 12.67 20.11
C LEU A 1 -21.88 11.79 19.58
N PRO A 2 -20.69 11.74 20.20
CA PRO A 2 -19.62 10.86 19.77
C PRO A 2 -20.08 9.38 19.96
N ILE A 3 -19.95 8.59 18.89
CA ILE A 3 -20.29 7.17 18.92
C ILE A 3 -19.16 6.42 19.62
N LEU A 4 -19.48 5.69 20.68
CA LEU A 4 -18.53 4.86 21.40
C LEU A 4 -18.15 3.66 20.54
N LYS A 5 -16.85 3.56 20.15
CA LYS A 5 -16.38 2.52 19.25
C LYS A 5 -16.08 1.17 19.93
N LYS A 6 -15.89 1.16 21.24
CA LYS A 6 -15.61 -0.02 22.05
C LYS A 6 -16.09 0.20 23.47
N GLY A 7 -16.69 -0.80 24.09
CA GLY A 7 -17.07 -0.78 25.49
C GLY A 7 -15.86 -0.87 26.42
N TYR A 8 -16.10 -0.63 27.69
CA TYR A 8 -15.08 -0.71 28.74
C TYR A 8 -15.70 -1.16 30.07
N GLU A 9 -14.85 -1.67 30.96
CA GLU A 9 -15.23 -2.20 32.26
C GLU A 9 -14.42 -1.50 33.37
N TYR A 10 -15.14 -1.13 34.44
CA TYR A 10 -14.55 -0.63 35.71
C TYR A 10 -14.84 -1.59 36.82
N PRO A 11 -14.00 -2.61 37.09
CA PRO A 11 -14.26 -3.64 38.08
C PRO A 11 -14.46 -3.12 39.49
N LEU A 12 -13.71 -2.11 39.90
CA LEU A 12 -13.81 -1.47 41.22
C LEU A 12 -15.16 -0.79 41.46
N LEU A 13 -15.76 -0.26 40.43
CA LEU A 13 -17.07 0.43 40.47
C LEU A 13 -18.22 -0.51 40.10
N LYS A 14 -17.92 -1.77 39.76
CA LYS A 14 -18.88 -2.74 39.20
C LYS A 14 -19.71 -2.14 38.07
N PHE A 15 -19.05 -1.37 37.20
CA PHE A 15 -19.66 -0.62 36.11
C PHE A 15 -19.12 -1.09 34.76
N VAL A 16 -20.01 -1.43 33.84
CA VAL A 16 -19.68 -1.89 32.49
C VAL A 16 -20.44 -1.06 31.46
N VAL A 17 -19.76 -0.62 30.46
CA VAL A 17 -20.35 0.01 29.27
C VAL A 17 -20.15 -0.93 28.09
N ILE A 18 -21.25 -1.33 27.46
CA ILE A 18 -21.25 -2.19 26.29
C ILE A 18 -21.59 -1.32 25.09
N SER A 19 -20.74 -1.33 24.05
CA SER A 19 -21.00 -0.65 22.81
C SER A 19 -21.72 -1.57 21.82
N GLU A 20 -22.31 -1.00 20.79
CA GLU A 20 -22.95 -1.77 19.71
C GLU A 20 -22.00 -2.76 19.05
N SER A 21 -20.71 -2.39 18.90
CA SER A 21 -19.67 -3.26 18.33
C SER A 21 -19.28 -4.45 19.23
N ASP A 22 -19.53 -4.37 20.53
CA ASP A 22 -19.28 -5.49 21.45
C ASP A 22 -20.38 -6.55 21.34
N ILE A 23 -21.60 -6.15 21.00
CA ILE A 23 -22.77 -7.05 20.88
C ILE A 23 -22.81 -7.66 19.47
N PHE A 24 -22.67 -6.84 18.42
CA PHE A 24 -22.89 -7.28 17.04
C PHE A 24 -21.58 -7.57 16.29
N GLY A 25 -20.43 -7.39 16.93
CA GLY A 25 -19.13 -7.45 16.30
C GLY A 25 -18.87 -6.18 15.47
N SER A 26 -17.63 -5.73 15.42
CA SER A 26 -17.27 -4.70 14.46
C SER A 26 -17.36 -5.31 13.06
N GLU A 27 -18.21 -4.76 12.18
CA GLU A 27 -18.04 -5.04 10.76
C GLU A 27 -16.59 -4.79 10.41
N LYS A 28 -15.85 -5.86 10.13
CA LYS A 28 -14.51 -5.75 9.56
C LYS A 28 -14.72 -5.06 8.23
N LYS A 29 -14.62 -3.71 8.21
CA LYS A 29 -14.44 -2.98 6.96
C LYS A 29 -13.32 -3.71 6.26
N LYS A 30 -13.65 -4.46 5.19
CA LYS A 30 -12.63 -5.06 4.32
C LYS A 30 -11.67 -3.93 4.03
N LYS A 31 -10.46 -4.00 4.61
CA LYS A 31 -9.39 -3.05 4.29
C LYS A 31 -9.33 -3.12 2.78
N LYS A 32 -9.78 -2.07 2.10
CA LYS A 32 -9.51 -1.90 0.68
C LYS A 32 -8.01 -2.03 0.60
N HIS A 33 -7.51 -3.09 -0.04
CA HIS A 33 -6.10 -3.22 -0.32
C HIS A 33 -5.73 -1.94 -1.04
N HIS A 34 -5.01 -1.06 -0.36
CA HIS A 34 -4.40 0.11 -0.97
C HIS A 34 -3.40 -0.46 -1.97
N ARG A 35 -3.79 -0.46 -3.24
CA ARG A 35 -2.89 -0.81 -4.32
C ARG A 35 -1.78 0.22 -4.30
N THR A 36 -0.59 -0.18 -3.94
CA THR A 36 0.63 0.62 -4.07
C THR A 36 0.92 0.74 -5.56
N TYR A 37 0.62 1.89 -6.13
CA TYR A 37 1.03 2.24 -7.49
C TYR A 37 2.35 3.01 -7.38
N GLU A 38 3.27 2.77 -8.33
CA GLU A 38 4.55 3.51 -8.46
C GLU A 38 4.34 4.92 -9.02
N GLY A 39 3.32 5.62 -8.59
CA GLY A 39 3.07 7.01 -8.92
C GLY A 39 3.26 7.87 -7.68
N GLU A 40 3.72 9.09 -7.86
CA GLU A 40 3.79 10.06 -6.79
C GLU A 40 2.37 10.35 -6.29
N LYS A 41 2.07 9.97 -5.04
CA LYS A 41 0.76 10.20 -4.44
C LYS A 41 0.56 11.69 -4.25
N ILE A 42 -0.55 12.19 -4.76
CA ILE A 42 -0.96 13.58 -4.53
C ILE A 42 -1.58 13.64 -3.14
N ALA A 43 -0.82 14.15 -2.17
CA ALA A 43 -1.30 14.32 -0.79
C ALA A 43 -2.13 15.61 -0.63
N SER A 44 -1.86 16.62 -1.47
CA SER A 44 -2.54 17.91 -1.46
C SER A 44 -2.69 18.48 -2.87
N PHE A 45 -3.67 19.37 -3.05
CA PHE A 45 -3.83 20.13 -4.30
C PHE A 45 -2.62 21.01 -4.62
N THR A 46 -1.81 21.37 -3.61
CA THR A 46 -0.57 22.14 -3.78
C THR A 46 0.51 21.38 -4.55
N ASP A 47 0.39 20.07 -4.67
CA ASP A 47 1.35 19.21 -5.37
C ASP A 47 1.12 19.20 -6.90
N LEU A 48 0.00 19.76 -7.36
CA LEU A 48 -0.38 19.82 -8.77
C LEU A 48 -0.28 21.24 -9.35
N ASN A 49 0.47 21.36 -10.43
CA ASN A 49 0.53 22.57 -11.23
C ASN A 49 -0.33 22.42 -12.52
N ILE A 50 -0.96 23.52 -12.95
CA ILE A 50 -1.71 23.52 -14.21
C ILE A 50 -0.76 23.15 -15.34
N GLY A 51 -1.13 22.11 -16.11
CA GLY A 51 -0.29 21.55 -17.17
C GLY A 51 0.41 20.25 -16.78
N ASP A 52 0.39 19.86 -15.53
CA ASP A 52 0.94 18.56 -15.10
C ASP A 52 0.18 17.40 -15.73
N TYR A 53 0.93 16.36 -16.09
CA TYR A 53 0.36 15.10 -16.52
C TYR A 53 -0.13 14.31 -15.30
N VAL A 54 -1.39 13.86 -15.36
CA VAL A 54 -2.01 13.09 -14.29
C VAL A 54 -2.63 11.82 -14.87
N VAL A 55 -2.62 10.76 -14.07
CA VAL A 55 -3.21 9.47 -14.44
C VAL A 55 -4.46 9.25 -13.58
N HIS A 56 -5.61 9.15 -14.22
CA HIS A 56 -6.85 8.74 -13.56
C HIS A 56 -7.01 7.23 -13.63
N GLU A 57 -7.40 6.59 -12.53
CA GLU A 57 -7.51 5.13 -12.41
C GLU A 57 -8.31 4.48 -13.56
N ASN A 58 -9.42 5.10 -13.97
CA ASN A 58 -10.34 4.54 -14.96
C ASN A 58 -10.17 5.11 -16.38
N HIS A 59 -9.59 6.31 -16.52
CA HIS A 59 -9.54 7.03 -17.78
C HIS A 59 -8.12 7.21 -18.34
N GLY A 60 -7.09 6.89 -17.54
CA GLY A 60 -5.69 6.97 -17.95
C GLY A 60 -5.13 8.38 -17.92
N LEU A 61 -4.18 8.65 -18.81
CA LEU A 61 -3.36 9.84 -18.82
C LEU A 61 -4.09 11.05 -19.41
N GLY A 62 -4.14 12.14 -18.66
CA GLY A 62 -4.66 13.43 -19.03
C GLY A 62 -3.77 14.57 -18.53
N ILE A 63 -4.17 15.80 -18.77
CA ILE A 63 -3.48 17.02 -18.31
C ILE A 63 -4.38 17.72 -17.29
N TYR A 64 -3.83 18.04 -16.14
CA TYR A 64 -4.51 18.84 -15.13
C TYR A 64 -4.68 20.29 -15.59
N ARG A 65 -5.90 20.80 -15.54
CA ARG A 65 -6.28 22.14 -15.97
C ARG A 65 -6.75 23.06 -14.86
N GLY A 66 -6.62 22.60 -13.61
CA GLY A 66 -7.02 23.39 -12.44
C GLY A 66 -8.32 22.92 -11.83
N ILE A 67 -8.83 23.73 -10.89
CA ILE A 67 -10.08 23.50 -10.19
C ILE A 67 -11.12 24.49 -10.70
N GLU A 68 -12.29 23.99 -11.05
CA GLU A 68 -13.45 24.79 -11.47
C GLU A 68 -14.61 24.59 -10.50
N LYS A 69 -15.28 25.69 -10.16
CA LYS A 69 -16.53 25.66 -9.39
C LYS A 69 -17.68 25.42 -10.34
N ILE A 70 -18.39 24.31 -10.10
CA ILE A 70 -19.55 23.95 -10.94
C ILE A 70 -20.77 23.84 -10.02
N GLU A 71 -21.85 24.49 -10.42
CA GLU A 71 -23.14 24.37 -9.75
C GLU A 71 -23.91 23.16 -10.30
N VAL A 72 -24.18 22.19 -9.43
CA VAL A 72 -25.02 21.03 -9.73
C VAL A 72 -26.11 20.97 -8.67
N ASP A 73 -27.36 20.90 -9.08
CA ASP A 73 -28.55 20.84 -8.19
C ASP A 73 -28.56 21.94 -7.12
N LYS A 74 -28.32 23.19 -7.55
CA LYS A 74 -28.23 24.39 -6.68
C LYS A 74 -27.12 24.33 -5.60
N THR A 75 -26.17 23.42 -5.75
CA THR A 75 -25.02 23.29 -4.86
C THR A 75 -23.75 23.53 -5.65
N VAL A 76 -22.95 24.52 -5.23
CA VAL A 76 -21.63 24.79 -5.83
C VAL A 76 -20.60 23.86 -5.21
N LYS A 77 -19.89 23.11 -6.06
CA LYS A 77 -18.81 22.20 -5.65
C LYS A 77 -17.55 22.46 -6.46
N ASP A 78 -16.41 22.19 -5.84
CA ASP A 78 -15.11 22.27 -6.50
C ASP A 78 -14.82 20.98 -7.26
N TYR A 79 -14.50 21.11 -8.56
CA TYR A 79 -14.16 20.00 -9.43
C TYR A 79 -12.76 20.19 -10.01
N ILE A 80 -12.00 19.11 -10.02
CA ILE A 80 -10.73 19.00 -10.70
C ILE A 80 -11.01 18.76 -12.20
N LYS A 81 -10.47 19.63 -13.05
CA LYS A 81 -10.59 19.50 -14.50
C LYS A 81 -9.38 18.82 -15.09
N ILE A 82 -9.59 17.75 -15.84
CA ILE A 82 -8.56 17.00 -16.56
C ILE A 82 -8.91 16.95 -18.02
N GLU A 83 -8.01 17.42 -18.87
CA GLU A 83 -8.15 17.41 -20.32
C GLU A 83 -7.50 16.16 -20.92
N TYR A 84 -8.20 15.54 -21.85
CA TYR A 84 -7.79 14.34 -22.57
C TYR A 84 -7.57 14.59 -24.06
N ALA A 85 -7.00 13.62 -24.77
CA ALA A 85 -6.82 13.71 -26.21
C ALA A 85 -8.16 13.98 -26.94
N GLY A 86 -8.14 14.92 -27.88
CA GLY A 86 -9.33 15.34 -28.62
C GLY A 86 -10.19 16.38 -27.92
N GLY A 87 -9.68 17.03 -26.88
CA GLY A 87 -10.35 18.13 -26.16
C GLY A 87 -11.45 17.70 -25.19
N GLY A 88 -11.59 16.40 -24.93
CA GLY A 88 -12.53 15.89 -23.92
C GLY A 88 -12.07 16.28 -22.51
N ASN A 89 -12.98 16.78 -21.68
CA ASN A 89 -12.71 17.16 -20.29
C ASN A 89 -13.43 16.21 -19.33
N LEU A 90 -12.71 15.77 -18.29
CA LEU A 90 -13.26 15.04 -17.16
C LEU A 90 -13.27 15.97 -15.94
N TYR A 91 -14.39 15.97 -15.24
CA TYR A 91 -14.55 16.68 -13.99
C TYR A 91 -14.74 15.68 -12.87
N ILE A 92 -13.84 15.69 -11.88
CA ILE A 92 -13.92 14.87 -10.68
C ILE A 92 -14.06 15.77 -9.45
N LEU A 93 -14.80 15.32 -8.45
CA LEU A 93 -14.92 16.09 -7.20
C LEU A 93 -13.55 16.28 -6.56
N ALA A 94 -13.27 17.47 -6.05
CA ALA A 94 -12.04 17.77 -5.35
C ALA A 94 -11.79 16.84 -4.14
N THR A 95 -12.85 16.31 -3.54
CA THR A 95 -12.77 15.32 -2.46
C THR A 95 -12.31 13.92 -2.91
N GLN A 96 -12.20 13.67 -4.21
CA GLN A 96 -11.81 12.38 -4.81
C GLN A 96 -10.41 12.44 -5.40
N LEU A 97 -9.49 13.16 -4.74
CA LEU A 97 -8.11 13.32 -5.19
C LEU A 97 -7.36 11.98 -5.30
N GLU A 98 -7.77 10.98 -4.51
CA GLU A 98 -7.20 9.64 -4.55
C GLU A 98 -7.39 8.89 -5.87
N LEU A 99 -8.30 9.35 -6.74
CA LEU A 99 -8.52 8.74 -8.05
C LEU A 99 -7.47 9.14 -9.09
N ILE A 100 -6.65 10.14 -8.77
CA ILE A 100 -5.60 10.64 -9.66
C ILE A 100 -4.22 10.55 -9.01
N GLN A 101 -3.21 10.40 -9.86
CA GLN A 101 -1.81 10.38 -9.45
C GLN A 101 -1.01 11.24 -10.42
N LYS A 102 0.05 11.89 -9.94
CA LYS A 102 0.98 12.60 -10.79
C LYS A 102 1.76 11.61 -11.65
N TYR A 103 1.89 11.89 -12.94
CA TYR A 103 2.67 11.06 -13.83
C TYR A 103 4.16 11.24 -13.55
N ALA A 104 4.83 10.18 -13.14
CA ALA A 104 6.25 10.15 -12.81
C ALA A 104 7.07 9.49 -13.94
N GLY A 105 6.83 9.83 -15.20
CA GLY A 105 7.60 9.29 -16.32
C GLY A 105 9.02 9.84 -16.35
N ALA A 106 10.00 8.96 -16.43
CA ALA A 106 11.42 9.31 -16.54
C ALA A 106 11.84 9.78 -17.93
N ASP A 107 10.97 9.66 -18.94
CA ASP A 107 11.32 9.93 -20.32
C ASP A 107 11.14 11.41 -20.70
N ALA A 108 12.15 11.96 -21.38
CA ALA A 108 12.16 13.31 -21.93
C ALA A 108 11.09 13.56 -23.02
N LYS A 109 10.35 12.54 -23.44
CA LYS A 109 9.28 12.63 -24.45
C LYS A 109 7.94 12.88 -23.79
N LYS A 110 7.18 13.85 -24.33
CA LYS A 110 5.81 14.10 -23.90
C LYS A 110 4.96 12.83 -24.06
N PRO A 111 4.33 12.32 -22.99
CA PRO A 111 3.55 11.11 -23.08
C PRO A 111 2.28 11.35 -23.92
N LYS A 112 1.81 10.30 -24.61
CA LYS A 112 0.59 10.37 -25.42
C LYS A 112 -0.63 10.32 -24.50
N LEU A 113 -1.49 11.34 -24.59
CA LEU A 113 -2.74 11.40 -23.84
C LEU A 113 -3.71 10.29 -24.27
N ASN A 114 -4.44 9.76 -23.32
CA ASN A 114 -5.56 8.86 -23.60
C ASN A 114 -6.78 9.63 -24.11
N LYS A 115 -7.64 8.93 -24.85
CA LYS A 115 -8.94 9.49 -25.30
C LYS A 115 -10.01 9.13 -24.26
N LEU A 116 -10.79 10.13 -23.85
CA LEU A 116 -11.90 9.90 -22.91
C LEU A 116 -12.95 8.97 -23.55
N GLY A 117 -13.37 7.94 -22.81
CA GLY A 117 -14.28 6.90 -23.33
C GLY A 117 -13.62 5.89 -24.30
N GLY A 118 -12.31 6.03 -24.58
CA GLY A 118 -11.55 5.08 -25.41
C GLY A 118 -11.21 3.79 -24.65
N GLN A 119 -10.93 2.72 -25.41
CA GLN A 119 -10.52 1.43 -24.82
C GLN A 119 -9.01 1.28 -24.66
N GLU A 120 -8.22 2.26 -25.09
CA GLU A 120 -6.74 2.20 -25.04
C GLU A 120 -6.21 1.98 -23.63
N TRP A 121 -6.78 2.70 -22.65
CA TRP A 121 -6.38 2.57 -21.24
C TRP A 121 -6.68 1.18 -20.68
N ASN A 122 -7.84 0.63 -20.98
CA ASN A 122 -8.20 -0.72 -20.54
C ASN A 122 -7.31 -1.79 -21.19
N LYS A 123 -6.95 -1.64 -22.45
CA LYS A 123 -5.98 -2.51 -23.13
C LYS A 123 -4.61 -2.43 -22.46
N THR A 124 -4.13 -1.23 -22.13
CA THR A 124 -2.87 -1.04 -21.41
C THR A 124 -2.90 -1.70 -20.04
N LYS A 125 -3.96 -1.48 -19.25
CA LYS A 125 -4.13 -2.15 -17.94
C LYS A 125 -4.14 -3.67 -18.05
N THR A 126 -4.84 -4.21 -19.05
CA THR A 126 -4.91 -5.67 -19.27
C THR A 126 -3.55 -6.24 -19.64
N LYS A 127 -2.80 -5.56 -20.53
CA LYS A 127 -1.45 -5.97 -20.91
C LYS A 127 -0.50 -5.99 -19.71
N VAL A 128 -0.51 -4.93 -18.90
CA VAL A 128 0.34 -4.84 -17.69
C VAL A 128 -0.03 -5.91 -16.68
N ARG A 129 -1.34 -6.15 -16.45
CA ARG A 129 -1.79 -7.23 -15.56
C ARG A 129 -1.32 -8.61 -16.04
N GLY A 130 -1.34 -8.85 -17.36
CA GLY A 130 -0.82 -10.09 -17.94
C GLY A 130 0.67 -10.27 -17.64
N ALA A 131 1.49 -9.25 -17.92
CA ALA A 131 2.92 -9.27 -17.64
C ALA A 131 3.24 -9.44 -16.14
N VAL A 132 2.53 -8.73 -15.27
CA VAL A 132 2.70 -8.88 -13.81
C VAL A 132 2.33 -10.28 -13.34
N LYS A 133 1.26 -10.87 -13.90
CA LYS A 133 0.88 -12.25 -13.58
C LYS A 133 1.95 -13.26 -13.99
N GLU A 134 2.55 -13.08 -15.16
CA GLU A 134 3.63 -13.93 -15.67
C GLU A 134 4.86 -13.86 -14.75
N ILE A 135 5.32 -12.64 -14.41
CA ILE A 135 6.42 -12.43 -13.45
C ILE A 135 6.09 -13.08 -12.10
N ALA A 136 4.87 -12.91 -11.59
CA ALA A 136 4.45 -13.52 -10.33
C ALA A 136 4.49 -15.04 -10.37
N GLN A 137 4.10 -15.65 -11.50
CA GLN A 137 4.19 -17.11 -11.68
C GLN A 137 5.64 -17.60 -11.68
N ASP A 138 6.55 -16.86 -12.33
CA ASP A 138 7.97 -17.22 -12.35
C ASP A 138 8.59 -17.07 -10.96
N LEU A 139 8.25 -16.02 -10.21
CA LEU A 139 8.67 -15.86 -8.82
C LEU A 139 8.18 -17.00 -7.93
N VAL A 140 6.91 -17.41 -8.08
CA VAL A 140 6.36 -18.56 -7.33
C VAL A 140 7.11 -19.84 -7.64
N LYS A 141 7.45 -20.10 -8.92
CA LYS A 141 8.26 -21.27 -9.30
C LYS A 141 9.65 -21.23 -8.67
N LEU A 142 10.33 -20.10 -8.75
CA LEU A 142 11.66 -19.92 -8.13
C LEU A 142 11.59 -20.13 -6.62
N TYR A 143 10.56 -19.59 -5.98
CA TYR A 143 10.33 -19.78 -4.56
C TYR A 143 10.08 -21.25 -4.19
N ALA A 144 9.24 -21.94 -4.97
CA ALA A 144 8.99 -23.36 -4.78
C ALA A 144 10.26 -24.21 -4.96
N GLN A 145 11.07 -23.93 -6.00
CA GLN A 145 12.35 -24.60 -6.23
C GLN A 145 13.33 -24.37 -5.08
N ARG A 146 13.36 -23.16 -4.51
CA ARG A 146 14.19 -22.84 -3.35
C ARG A 146 13.73 -23.57 -2.10
N GLN A 147 12.42 -23.68 -1.88
CA GLN A 147 11.84 -24.42 -0.75
C GLN A 147 12.10 -25.93 -0.80
N ASP A 148 12.27 -26.47 -2.01
CA ASP A 148 12.51 -27.89 -2.26
C ASP A 148 14.01 -28.28 -2.11
N GLN A 149 14.88 -27.29 -1.96
CA GLN A 149 16.32 -27.50 -1.73
C GLN A 149 16.60 -27.59 -0.22
N GLU A 150 17.52 -28.45 0.14
CA GLU A 150 18.05 -28.53 1.49
C GLU A 150 19.10 -27.44 1.70
N GLY A 151 18.92 -26.67 2.79
CA GLY A 151 19.90 -25.67 3.25
C GLY A 151 20.98 -26.28 4.10
N PHE A 152 22.04 -25.50 4.33
CA PHE A 152 23.02 -25.86 5.35
C PHE A 152 22.39 -25.67 6.75
N VAL A 153 22.48 -26.72 7.58
CA VAL A 153 21.94 -26.72 8.94
C VAL A 153 23.08 -26.37 9.91
N TYR A 154 22.93 -25.25 10.58
CA TYR A 154 23.86 -24.87 11.66
C TYR A 154 23.55 -25.66 12.93
N GLY A 155 24.56 -25.90 13.75
CA GLY A 155 24.36 -26.50 15.08
C GLY A 155 23.77 -25.49 16.07
N PRO A 156 23.24 -25.97 17.20
CA PRO A 156 22.77 -25.11 18.28
C PRO A 156 23.91 -24.26 18.85
N ASP A 157 23.56 -23.16 19.50
CA ASP A 157 24.51 -22.25 20.12
C ASP A 157 25.47 -22.97 21.07
N THR A 158 26.74 -22.77 20.84
CA THR A 158 27.81 -23.24 21.70
C THR A 158 27.98 -22.31 22.91
N VAL A 159 28.77 -22.75 23.91
CA VAL A 159 29.14 -21.91 25.07
C VAL A 159 29.79 -20.61 24.62
N TRP A 160 30.64 -20.68 23.59
CA TRP A 160 31.33 -19.51 23.00
C TRP A 160 30.37 -18.49 22.39
N GLN A 161 29.29 -18.96 21.76
CA GLN A 161 28.27 -18.09 21.20
C GLN A 161 27.52 -17.34 22.31
N ARG A 162 27.18 -18.03 23.40
CA ARG A 162 26.49 -17.43 24.56
C ARG A 162 27.37 -16.39 25.25
N GLU A 163 28.64 -16.73 25.51
CA GLU A 163 29.60 -15.80 26.08
C GLU A 163 29.78 -14.55 25.23
N PHE A 164 29.79 -14.72 23.89
CA PHE A 164 29.87 -13.61 22.96
C PHE A 164 28.61 -12.70 23.03
N GLU A 165 27.45 -13.28 23.13
CA GLU A 165 26.17 -12.55 23.25
C GLU A 165 26.09 -11.81 24.58
N GLU A 166 26.51 -12.45 25.70
CA GLU A 166 26.56 -11.84 27.04
C GLU A 166 27.54 -10.65 27.11
N MET A 167 28.54 -10.61 26.24
CA MET A 167 29.47 -9.47 26.15
C MET A 167 28.89 -8.26 25.43
N PHE A 168 27.70 -8.38 24.83
CA PHE A 168 27.05 -7.24 24.17
C PHE A 168 26.62 -6.21 25.22
N PRO A 169 27.04 -4.93 25.10
CA PRO A 169 26.92 -3.94 26.18
C PRO A 169 25.52 -3.30 26.31
N PHE A 170 24.56 -3.71 25.51
CA PHE A 170 23.22 -3.15 25.49
C PHE A 170 22.18 -4.26 25.72
N GLU A 171 21.05 -3.89 26.32
CA GLU A 171 19.90 -4.77 26.46
C GLU A 171 19.04 -4.70 25.19
N GLU A 172 18.71 -5.85 24.63
CA GLU A 172 17.82 -5.97 23.49
C GLU A 172 16.38 -5.69 23.91
N THR A 173 15.61 -5.15 22.99
CA THR A 173 14.15 -5.05 23.15
C THR A 173 13.51 -6.41 22.91
N GLU A 174 12.30 -6.62 23.44
CA GLU A 174 11.54 -7.87 23.26
C GLU A 174 11.40 -8.25 21.76
N ASP A 175 11.15 -7.27 20.87
CA ASP A 175 11.05 -7.52 19.44
C ASP A 175 12.39 -7.89 18.80
N GLN A 176 13.51 -7.37 19.32
CA GLN A 176 14.86 -7.72 18.88
C GLN A 176 15.19 -9.15 19.30
N GLU A 177 14.90 -9.55 20.54
CA GLU A 177 15.07 -10.93 21.01
C GLU A 177 14.27 -11.92 20.16
N LEU A 178 12.99 -11.63 19.89
CA LEU A 178 12.14 -12.45 19.02
C LEU A 178 12.70 -12.58 17.59
N ALA A 179 13.28 -11.51 17.05
CA ALA A 179 13.91 -11.53 15.72
C ALA A 179 15.19 -12.38 15.72
N ILE A 180 16.00 -12.31 16.77
CA ILE A 180 17.23 -13.11 16.94
C ILE A 180 16.86 -14.59 17.04
N GLU A 181 15.93 -14.96 17.94
CA GLU A 181 15.47 -16.33 18.11
C GLU A 181 14.91 -16.93 16.83
N ALA A 182 14.07 -16.16 16.13
CA ALA A 182 13.49 -16.59 14.86
C ALA A 182 14.57 -16.81 13.78
N THR A 183 15.61 -15.98 13.77
CA THR A 183 16.75 -16.12 12.85
C THR A 183 17.57 -17.36 13.15
N LYS A 184 17.92 -17.60 14.42
CA LYS A 184 18.64 -18.80 14.87
C LYS A 184 17.86 -20.07 14.53
N LYS A 185 16.56 -20.09 14.78
CA LYS A 185 15.69 -21.21 14.45
C LYS A 185 15.65 -21.52 12.95
N ASP A 186 15.66 -20.48 12.09
CA ASP A 186 15.73 -20.70 10.65
C ASP A 186 17.08 -21.28 10.25
N MET A 187 18.19 -20.79 10.83
CA MET A 187 19.55 -21.29 10.56
C MET A 187 19.75 -22.73 11.00
N GLU A 188 19.09 -23.18 12.05
CA GLU A 188 19.12 -24.55 12.57
C GLU A 188 18.15 -25.50 11.84
N SER A 189 17.35 -24.96 10.90
CA SER A 189 16.41 -25.75 10.12
C SER A 189 17.03 -26.29 8.80
N THR A 190 16.44 -27.32 8.24
CA THR A 190 16.84 -27.85 6.91
C THR A 190 16.38 -26.97 5.76
N LYS A 191 15.49 -26.01 6.02
CA LYS A 191 14.98 -25.09 5.01
C LYS A 191 15.96 -23.96 4.73
N ILE A 192 16.09 -23.57 3.46
CA ILE A 192 16.86 -22.37 3.12
C ILE A 192 16.18 -21.15 3.74
N MET A 193 16.93 -20.41 4.56
CA MET A 193 16.43 -19.22 5.24
C MET A 193 16.05 -18.14 4.23
N ASP A 194 14.86 -17.55 4.41
CA ASP A 194 14.36 -16.40 3.64
C ASP A 194 13.52 -15.54 4.58
N ARG A 195 14.20 -14.67 5.34
CA ARG A 195 13.58 -13.86 6.39
C ARG A 195 13.89 -12.38 6.17
N LEU A 196 12.84 -11.57 6.14
CA LEU A 196 12.93 -10.12 6.16
C LEU A 196 12.68 -9.63 7.60
N ILE A 197 13.63 -8.92 8.17
CA ILE A 197 13.50 -8.25 9.47
C ILE A 197 13.20 -6.77 9.18
N CYS A 198 12.05 -6.30 9.66
CA CYS A 198 11.65 -4.91 9.54
C CYS A 198 11.65 -4.29 10.94
N GLY A 199 12.43 -3.23 11.13
CA GLY A 199 12.51 -2.47 12.37
C GLY A 199 12.33 -0.98 12.11
N ASP A 200 11.88 -0.25 13.13
CA ASP A 200 11.85 1.21 13.13
C ASP A 200 13.17 1.68 13.79
N VAL A 201 14.03 2.24 12.99
CA VAL A 201 15.40 2.67 13.38
C VAL A 201 15.62 4.13 13.11
#